data_ebb5101f6086a36423bb60181dcf9d33
#
_entry.id   ebb5101f6086a36423bb60181dcf9d33
#
_cell.length_a   1.000
_cell.length_b   1.000
_cell.length_c   1.000
_cell.angle_alpha   90.00
_cell.angle_beta   90.00
_cell.angle_gamma   90.00
#
_symmetry.space_group_name_H-M   'P 1'
#
loop_
_entity.id
_entity.type
_entity.pdbx_description
1 polymer ?
#
loop_
_entity_poly.entity_id
_entity_poly.type
_entity_poly.pdbx_seq_one_letter_code
_entity_poly.pdbx_strand_id
1 'polypeptide(L)'
;SPREHLLPLVVGTQKLIARARAEGCDLIVVDTPSFVAGIYGQTLNYFLMDGARPDSVLAFERGGELEPLVGIAQRFTSAEVIETEVADRPTRSAEEKVTFREQQFAAYFASGTSRWRVKPTVFMPTLPPEFDLSRLDGLVVGMEDGKGSCPGIGVLEYEASEGILRMVSPITEGVRGLRLGSSRIDTEGRSKGPVTLRQLFGTE
;
A
#
# COMPACT_ATOMS: atom_id res chain seq x y z
N SER A 1 -4.31 7.73 2.89
CA SER A 1 -5.27 7.91 1.78
C SER A 1 -4.59 7.50 0.47
N PRO A 2 -5.28 6.78 -0.47
CA PRO A 2 -4.73 6.48 -1.80
C PRO A 2 -4.27 7.72 -2.57
N ARG A 3 -4.87 8.87 -2.30
CA ARG A 3 -4.57 10.16 -2.94
C ARG A 3 -3.09 10.54 -2.91
N GLU A 4 -2.37 10.20 -1.86
CA GLU A 4 -0.94 10.52 -1.70
C GLU A 4 -0.02 9.47 -2.31
N HIS A 5 -0.58 8.34 -2.78
CA HIS A 5 0.17 7.17 -3.22
C HIS A 5 -0.27 6.65 -4.60
N LEU A 6 -0.82 7.53 -5.47
CA LEU A 6 -1.34 7.12 -6.78
C LEU A 6 -0.29 6.38 -7.61
N LEU A 7 0.90 6.97 -7.77
CA LEU A 7 1.98 6.37 -8.54
C LEU A 7 2.44 5.02 -7.97
N PRO A 8 2.76 4.90 -6.67
CA PRO A 8 3.13 3.62 -6.09
C PRO A 8 2.06 2.53 -6.23
N LEU A 9 0.77 2.89 -6.14
CA LEU A 9 -0.33 1.94 -6.31
C LEU A 9 -0.38 1.42 -7.74
N VAL A 10 -0.33 2.31 -8.74
CA VAL A 10 -0.35 1.91 -10.15
C VAL A 10 0.85 1.02 -10.49
N VAL A 11 2.06 1.49 -10.16
CA VAL A 11 3.28 0.73 -10.45
C VAL A 11 3.33 -0.60 -9.71
N GLY A 12 2.89 -0.62 -8.44
CA GLY A 12 2.83 -1.85 -7.64
C GLY A 12 1.86 -2.88 -8.23
N THR A 13 0.67 -2.45 -8.64
CA THR A 13 -0.32 -3.32 -9.28
C THR A 13 0.22 -3.90 -10.59
N GLN A 14 0.83 -3.08 -11.44
CA GLN A 14 1.43 -3.54 -12.70
C GLN A 14 2.52 -4.58 -12.47
N LYS A 15 3.39 -4.39 -11.48
CA LYS A 15 4.43 -5.37 -11.11
C LYS A 15 3.83 -6.70 -10.64
N LEU A 16 2.76 -6.65 -9.83
CA LEU A 16 2.08 -7.86 -9.36
C LEU A 16 1.41 -8.61 -10.52
N ILE A 17 0.76 -7.90 -11.44
CA ILE A 17 0.18 -8.50 -12.64
C ILE A 17 1.28 -9.13 -13.52
N ALA A 18 2.38 -8.42 -13.75
CA ALA A 18 3.49 -8.95 -14.54
C ALA A 18 4.08 -10.20 -13.90
N ARG A 19 4.20 -10.23 -12.58
CA ARG A 19 4.65 -11.40 -11.83
C ARG A 19 3.67 -12.56 -11.96
N ALA A 20 2.38 -12.34 -11.77
CA ALA A 20 1.35 -13.38 -11.91
C ALA A 20 1.36 -13.99 -13.32
N ARG A 21 1.51 -13.15 -14.35
CA ARG A 21 1.68 -13.64 -15.74
C ARG A 21 2.94 -14.49 -15.92
N ALA A 22 4.05 -14.05 -15.34
CA ALA A 22 5.32 -14.82 -15.41
C ALA A 22 5.27 -16.15 -14.64
N GLU A 23 4.46 -16.23 -13.59
CA GLU A 23 4.18 -17.46 -12.84
C GLU A 23 3.13 -18.36 -13.52
N GLY A 24 2.55 -17.94 -14.66
CA GLY A 24 1.62 -18.75 -15.45
C GLY A 24 0.20 -18.80 -14.88
N CYS A 25 -0.23 -17.78 -14.17
CA CYS A 25 -1.61 -17.69 -13.68
C CYS A 25 -2.59 -17.55 -14.84
N ASP A 26 -3.57 -18.45 -14.92
CA ASP A 26 -4.62 -18.43 -15.95
C ASP A 26 -5.65 -17.32 -15.75
N LEU A 27 -5.86 -16.92 -14.49
CA LEU A 27 -6.78 -15.85 -14.11
C LEU A 27 -6.09 -14.89 -13.12
N ILE A 28 -6.19 -13.61 -13.40
CA ILE A 28 -5.69 -12.54 -12.52
C ILE A 28 -6.85 -11.63 -12.16
N VAL A 29 -7.21 -11.57 -10.89
CA VAL A 29 -8.24 -10.67 -10.36
C VAL A 29 -7.57 -9.52 -9.62
N VAL A 30 -7.88 -8.29 -9.99
CA VAL A 30 -7.38 -7.08 -9.36
C VAL A 30 -8.50 -6.41 -8.59
N ASP A 31 -8.46 -6.52 -7.25
CA ASP A 31 -9.35 -5.76 -6.38
C ASP A 31 -8.83 -4.32 -6.23
N THR A 32 -9.65 -3.35 -6.61
CA THR A 32 -9.26 -1.94 -6.61
C THR A 32 -9.67 -1.26 -5.30
N PRO A 33 -8.94 -0.20 -4.88
CA PRO A 33 -9.37 0.59 -3.72
C PRO A 33 -10.76 1.21 -3.93
N SER A 34 -11.55 1.30 -2.87
CA SER A 34 -12.86 1.99 -2.86
C SER A 34 -12.75 3.52 -3.07
N PHE A 35 -11.61 3.99 -3.53
CA PHE A 35 -11.32 5.39 -3.84
C PHE A 35 -11.72 5.68 -5.28
N VAL A 36 -13.01 5.90 -5.51
CA VAL A 36 -13.62 6.03 -6.84
C VAL A 36 -14.05 7.46 -7.18
N ALA A 37 -14.31 8.28 -6.16
CA ALA A 37 -14.87 9.61 -6.34
C ALA A 37 -13.82 10.69 -6.63
N GLY A 38 -14.25 11.71 -7.38
CA GLY A 38 -13.45 12.89 -7.71
C GLY A 38 -12.28 12.61 -8.66
N ILE A 39 -11.56 13.68 -9.01
CA ILE A 39 -10.52 13.60 -10.04
C ILE A 39 -9.39 12.62 -9.71
N TYR A 40 -8.98 12.54 -8.44
CA TYR A 40 -7.92 11.61 -8.02
C TYR A 40 -8.36 10.15 -8.08
N GLY A 41 -9.65 9.85 -7.74
CA GLY A 41 -10.20 8.50 -7.87
C GLY A 41 -10.28 8.08 -9.34
N GLN A 42 -10.79 8.96 -10.18
CA GLN A 42 -10.84 8.73 -11.63
C GLN A 42 -9.45 8.53 -12.24
N THR A 43 -8.49 9.40 -11.88
CA THR A 43 -7.11 9.31 -12.35
C THR A 43 -6.45 7.99 -11.93
N LEU A 44 -6.61 7.58 -10.67
CA LEU A 44 -6.07 6.32 -10.19
C LEU A 44 -6.62 5.14 -10.98
N ASN A 45 -7.95 5.03 -11.08
CA ASN A 45 -8.59 3.90 -11.74
C ASN A 45 -8.32 3.90 -13.25
N TYR A 46 -8.25 5.07 -13.89
CA TYR A 46 -7.83 5.16 -15.29
C TYR A 46 -6.44 4.52 -15.51
N PHE A 47 -5.43 4.94 -14.74
CA PHE A 47 -4.08 4.40 -14.90
C PHE A 47 -3.94 2.95 -14.43
N LEU A 48 -4.76 2.49 -13.48
CA LEU A 48 -4.83 1.07 -13.14
C LEU A 48 -5.33 0.25 -14.32
N MET A 49 -6.41 0.66 -14.97
CA MET A 49 -6.96 -0.02 -16.16
C MET A 49 -6.02 0.06 -17.36
N ASP A 50 -5.46 1.23 -17.64
CA ASP A 50 -4.52 1.44 -18.76
C ASP A 50 -3.28 0.52 -18.63
N GLY A 51 -2.71 0.43 -17.43
CA GLY A 51 -1.54 -0.40 -17.17
C GLY A 51 -1.85 -1.90 -17.03
N ALA A 52 -2.99 -2.27 -16.47
CA ALA A 52 -3.41 -3.66 -16.30
C ALA A 52 -3.82 -4.29 -17.62
N ARG A 53 -4.45 -3.49 -18.51
CA ARG A 53 -5.10 -3.95 -19.76
C ARG A 53 -6.01 -5.15 -19.50
N PRO A 54 -7.07 -4.96 -18.69
CA PRO A 54 -7.97 -6.04 -18.33
C PRO A 54 -8.79 -6.48 -19.54
N ASP A 55 -9.16 -7.76 -19.57
CA ASP A 55 -10.13 -8.29 -20.52
C ASP A 55 -11.55 -7.88 -20.13
N SER A 56 -11.82 -7.79 -18.82
CA SER A 56 -13.12 -7.39 -18.28
C SER A 56 -12.97 -6.46 -17.07
N VAL A 57 -13.88 -5.51 -16.96
CA VAL A 57 -14.03 -4.62 -15.80
C VAL A 57 -15.38 -4.90 -15.14
N LEU A 58 -15.36 -5.36 -13.90
CA LEU A 58 -16.57 -5.60 -13.11
C LEU A 58 -16.85 -4.37 -12.25
N ALA A 59 -17.93 -3.67 -12.54
CA ALA A 59 -18.37 -2.49 -11.80
C ALA A 59 -19.48 -2.89 -10.82
N PHE A 60 -19.14 -2.97 -9.53
CA PHE A 60 -20.08 -3.25 -8.45
C PHE A 60 -20.59 -1.95 -7.85
N GLU A 61 -21.80 -1.54 -8.17
CA GLU A 61 -22.35 -0.26 -7.73
C GLU A 61 -23.71 -0.41 -7.03
N ARG A 62 -24.08 0.62 -6.28
CA ARG A 62 -25.37 0.68 -5.55
C ARG A 62 -26.30 1.79 -6.02
N GLY A 63 -25.80 2.77 -6.74
CA GLY A 63 -26.59 3.94 -7.11
C GLY A 63 -25.93 4.84 -8.14
N GLY A 64 -25.18 4.29 -9.08
CA GLY A 64 -24.55 5.06 -10.15
C GLY A 64 -23.27 5.79 -9.76
N GLU A 65 -22.69 5.45 -8.59
CA GLU A 65 -21.44 6.07 -8.11
C GLU A 65 -20.23 5.74 -8.99
N LEU A 66 -20.31 4.67 -9.80
CA LEU A 66 -19.25 4.26 -10.70
C LEU A 66 -19.45 4.73 -12.16
N GLU A 67 -20.58 5.37 -12.51
CA GLU A 67 -20.84 5.85 -13.87
C GLU A 67 -19.64 6.58 -14.52
N PRO A 68 -18.92 7.51 -13.80
CA PRO A 68 -17.75 8.15 -14.40
C PRO A 68 -16.62 7.18 -14.75
N LEU A 69 -16.42 6.14 -13.93
CA LEU A 69 -15.38 5.13 -14.15
C LEU A 69 -15.79 4.13 -15.23
N VAL A 70 -17.06 3.74 -15.28
CA VAL A 70 -17.65 2.95 -16.36
C VAL A 70 -17.45 3.67 -17.69
N GLY A 71 -17.79 4.96 -17.75
CA GLY A 71 -17.58 5.77 -18.94
C GLY A 71 -16.11 5.95 -19.33
N ILE A 72 -15.18 5.93 -18.37
CA ILE A 72 -13.73 5.90 -18.64
C ILE A 72 -13.34 4.54 -19.20
N ALA A 73 -13.74 3.45 -18.57
CA ALA A 73 -13.42 2.10 -19.03
C ALA A 73 -13.90 1.87 -20.46
N GLN A 74 -15.15 2.20 -20.78
CA GLN A 74 -15.74 2.06 -22.12
C GLN A 74 -15.05 2.88 -23.21
N ARG A 75 -14.52 4.07 -22.85
CA ARG A 75 -13.90 4.99 -23.83
C ARG A 75 -12.42 4.77 -24.03
N PHE A 76 -11.71 4.34 -22.99
CA PHE A 76 -10.25 4.33 -22.99
C PHE A 76 -9.64 2.93 -22.89
N THR A 77 -10.46 1.89 -22.77
CA THR A 77 -9.97 0.50 -22.76
C THR A 77 -10.74 -0.34 -23.77
N SER A 78 -10.20 -1.50 -24.09
CA SER A 78 -10.89 -2.53 -24.88
C SER A 78 -11.60 -3.57 -24.02
N ALA A 79 -11.67 -3.35 -22.70
CA ALA A 79 -12.26 -4.28 -21.77
C ALA A 79 -13.79 -4.36 -21.93
N GLU A 80 -14.33 -5.55 -21.76
CA GLU A 80 -15.76 -5.71 -21.55
C GLU A 80 -16.14 -5.12 -20.18
N VAL A 81 -17.09 -4.19 -20.16
CA VAL A 81 -17.55 -3.58 -18.89
C VAL A 81 -18.86 -4.26 -18.48
N ILE A 82 -18.82 -4.88 -17.31
CA ILE A 82 -19.96 -5.61 -16.73
C ILE A 82 -20.38 -4.86 -15.47
N GLU A 83 -21.55 -4.23 -15.55
CA GLU A 83 -22.16 -3.54 -14.41
C GLU A 83 -23.03 -4.54 -13.65
N THR A 84 -22.91 -4.55 -12.35
CA THR A 84 -23.68 -5.44 -11.49
C THR A 84 -24.01 -4.77 -10.16
N GLU A 85 -25.19 -5.06 -9.65
CA GLU A 85 -25.60 -4.57 -8.35
C GLU A 85 -24.87 -5.31 -7.23
N VAL A 86 -24.49 -4.56 -6.21
CA VAL A 86 -23.92 -5.14 -5.00
C VAL A 86 -24.99 -5.83 -4.21
N ALA A 87 -24.80 -7.11 -3.91
CA ALA A 87 -25.67 -7.84 -2.99
C ALA A 87 -25.78 -7.08 -1.65
N ASP A 88 -26.99 -7.04 -1.10
CA ASP A 88 -27.25 -6.35 0.15
C ASP A 88 -26.54 -7.07 1.32
N ARG A 89 -25.32 -6.66 1.60
CA ARG A 89 -24.50 -7.16 2.70
C ARG A 89 -24.14 -6.00 3.63
N PRO A 90 -24.16 -6.21 4.94
CA PRO A 90 -23.70 -5.19 5.88
C PRO A 90 -22.24 -4.84 5.59
N THR A 91 -21.99 -3.55 5.40
CA THR A 91 -20.62 -3.03 5.27
C THR A 91 -19.96 -3.02 6.64
N ARG A 92 -18.73 -3.49 6.73
CA ARG A 92 -17.93 -3.37 7.95
C ARG A 92 -17.89 -1.93 8.42
N SER A 93 -18.09 -1.69 9.70
CA SER A 93 -17.90 -0.39 10.32
C SER A 93 -16.44 0.07 10.22
N ALA A 94 -16.20 1.34 10.52
CA ALA A 94 -14.83 1.86 10.56
C ALA A 94 -13.97 1.14 11.61
N GLU A 95 -14.56 0.83 12.76
CA GLU A 95 -13.91 0.11 13.86
C GLU A 95 -13.58 -1.34 13.47
N GLU A 96 -14.51 -2.06 12.85
CA GLU A 96 -14.27 -3.41 12.35
C GLU A 96 -13.15 -3.45 11.30
N LYS A 97 -13.05 -2.42 10.44
CA LYS A 97 -11.95 -2.30 9.46
C LYS A 97 -10.59 -2.07 10.12
N VAL A 98 -10.56 -1.29 11.21
CA VAL A 98 -9.33 -1.08 12.01
C VAL A 98 -8.94 -2.37 12.68
N THR A 99 -9.84 -3.00 13.43
CA THR A 99 -9.61 -4.26 14.14
C THR A 99 -9.12 -5.37 13.20
N PHE A 100 -9.76 -5.51 12.04
CA PHE A 100 -9.33 -6.49 11.03
C PHE A 100 -7.89 -6.23 10.58
N ARG A 101 -7.52 -4.97 10.32
CA ARG A 101 -6.17 -4.59 9.89
C ARG A 101 -5.13 -4.87 10.98
N GLU A 102 -5.46 -4.55 12.22
CA GLU A 102 -4.59 -4.83 13.37
C GLU A 102 -4.36 -6.34 13.55
N GLN A 103 -5.39 -7.15 13.38
CA GLN A 103 -5.28 -8.60 13.40
C GLN A 103 -4.36 -9.14 12.29
N GLN A 104 -4.42 -8.56 11.07
CA GLN A 104 -3.55 -8.95 9.98
C GLN A 104 -2.08 -8.58 10.26
N PHE A 105 -1.82 -7.39 10.82
CA PHE A 105 -0.47 -7.03 11.25
C PHE A 105 0.03 -7.93 12.38
N ALA A 106 -0.78 -8.16 13.41
CA ALA A 106 -0.43 -9.04 14.51
C ALA A 106 -0.09 -10.46 13.99
N ALA A 107 -0.90 -11.02 13.11
CA ALA A 107 -0.65 -12.33 12.50
C ALA A 107 0.66 -12.34 11.68
N TYR A 108 0.96 -11.27 10.93
CA TYR A 108 2.18 -11.16 10.15
C TYR A 108 3.43 -11.16 11.03
N PHE A 109 3.41 -10.45 12.16
CA PHE A 109 4.55 -10.37 13.08
C PHE A 109 4.63 -11.55 14.07
N ALA A 110 3.56 -12.33 14.24
CA ALA A 110 3.51 -13.46 15.18
C ALA A 110 4.44 -14.62 14.81
N SER A 111 4.86 -14.73 13.55
CA SER A 111 5.78 -15.78 13.08
C SER A 111 7.21 -15.66 13.62
N GLY A 112 7.46 -14.67 14.46
CA GLY A 112 8.76 -14.31 14.98
C GLY A 112 9.38 -13.14 14.21
N THR A 113 10.07 -12.28 14.93
CA THR A 113 10.70 -11.09 14.36
C THR A 113 12.18 -11.01 14.76
N SER A 114 12.98 -10.46 13.87
CA SER A 114 14.34 -10.04 14.16
C SER A 114 14.44 -8.53 14.21
N ARG A 115 15.40 -8.02 14.97
CA ARG A 115 15.71 -6.60 15.08
C ARG A 115 17.12 -6.33 14.59
N TRP A 116 17.26 -5.34 13.71
CA TRP A 116 18.59 -4.92 13.24
C TRP A 116 18.65 -3.42 13.00
N ARG A 117 19.86 -2.88 13.14
CA ARG A 117 20.14 -1.46 12.91
C ARG A 117 19.95 -1.09 11.45
N VAL A 118 19.30 0.05 11.19
CA VAL A 118 19.05 0.59 9.87
C VAL A 118 19.88 1.86 9.65
N LYS A 119 20.57 1.95 8.51
CA LYS A 119 21.29 3.16 8.12
C LYS A 119 20.33 4.15 7.45
N PRO A 120 20.42 5.46 7.72
CA PRO A 120 19.56 6.48 7.09
C PRO A 120 19.62 6.51 5.55
N THR A 121 20.70 6.00 4.96
CA THR A 121 20.92 6.01 3.51
C THR A 121 20.09 5.00 2.71
N VAL A 122 19.38 4.09 3.39
CA VAL A 122 18.61 3.03 2.71
C VAL A 122 17.16 3.43 2.41
N PHE A 123 16.72 4.62 2.83
CA PHE A 123 15.33 5.05 2.68
C PHE A 123 15.00 5.65 1.32
N MET A 124 13.76 5.39 0.88
CA MET A 124 13.12 6.07 -0.23
C MET A 124 11.78 6.66 0.25
N PRO A 125 11.59 7.99 0.17
CA PRO A 125 12.58 8.99 -0.28
C PRO A 125 13.80 9.07 0.65
N THR A 126 14.92 9.59 0.11
CA THR A 126 16.14 9.79 0.90
C THR A 126 15.90 10.81 2.01
N LEU A 127 16.38 10.51 3.20
CA LEU A 127 16.26 11.41 4.34
C LEU A 127 17.22 12.61 4.19
N PRO A 128 16.78 13.84 4.53
CA PRO A 128 17.68 14.98 4.64
C PRO A 128 18.80 14.73 5.67
N PRO A 129 19.99 15.40 5.53
CA PRO A 129 21.14 15.14 6.39
C PRO A 129 20.87 15.31 7.91
N GLU A 130 20.03 16.27 8.28
CA GLU A 130 19.68 16.58 9.67
C GLU A 130 18.28 16.09 10.05
N PHE A 131 17.80 15.04 9.38
CA PHE A 131 16.48 14.51 9.64
C PHE A 131 16.41 13.89 11.04
N ASP A 132 15.41 14.31 11.82
CA ASP A 132 15.12 13.73 13.13
C ASP A 132 14.55 12.30 12.97
N LEU A 133 15.40 11.31 13.23
CA LEU A 133 15.07 9.90 13.10
C LEU A 133 13.94 9.44 14.02
N SER A 134 13.71 10.14 15.15
CA SER A 134 12.61 9.83 16.08
C SER A 134 11.24 9.95 15.40
N ARG A 135 11.14 10.78 14.35
CA ARG A 135 9.91 10.94 13.56
C ARG A 135 9.51 9.70 12.79
N LEU A 136 10.40 8.73 12.63
CA LEU A 136 10.14 7.46 11.97
C LEU A 136 9.72 6.34 12.93
N ASP A 137 9.68 6.60 14.24
CA ASP A 137 9.27 5.61 15.22
C ASP A 137 7.86 5.08 14.96
N GLY A 138 7.72 3.75 15.02
CA GLY A 138 6.47 3.03 14.73
C GLY A 138 6.07 3.02 13.26
N LEU A 139 6.83 3.63 12.34
CA LEU A 139 6.45 3.70 10.93
C LEU A 139 6.59 2.34 10.25
N VAL A 140 5.53 1.93 9.55
CA VAL A 140 5.57 0.76 8.66
C VAL A 140 6.39 1.11 7.42
N VAL A 141 7.30 0.23 7.03
CA VAL A 141 8.12 0.37 5.82
C VAL A 141 8.00 -0.86 4.93
N GLY A 142 7.98 -0.64 3.62
CA GLY A 142 8.13 -1.70 2.65
C GLY A 142 9.60 -2.01 2.41
N MET A 143 9.93 -3.28 2.31
CA MET A 143 11.28 -3.76 2.07
C MET A 143 11.50 -3.97 0.57
N GLU A 144 12.56 -3.41 0.01
CA GLU A 144 12.90 -3.52 -1.41
C GLU A 144 14.12 -4.43 -1.59
N ASP A 145 14.03 -5.37 -2.51
CA ASP A 145 15.13 -6.32 -2.81
C ASP A 145 16.17 -5.77 -3.81
N GLY A 146 15.94 -4.56 -4.32
CA GLY A 146 16.77 -3.96 -5.37
C GLY A 146 16.54 -4.52 -6.77
N LYS A 147 15.63 -5.48 -6.93
CA LYS A 147 15.21 -6.08 -8.21
C LYS A 147 13.78 -5.70 -8.59
N GLY A 148 13.15 -4.85 -7.77
CA GLY A 148 11.81 -4.35 -8.00
C GLY A 148 10.70 -5.11 -7.26
N SER A 149 11.05 -6.05 -6.38
CA SER A 149 10.10 -6.75 -5.53
C SER A 149 10.12 -6.22 -4.11
N CYS A 150 9.01 -6.40 -3.41
CA CYS A 150 8.86 -6.10 -1.99
C CYS A 150 8.63 -7.42 -1.24
N PRO A 151 9.68 -8.05 -0.68
CA PRO A 151 9.57 -9.34 -0.01
C PRO A 151 8.74 -9.29 1.27
N GLY A 152 8.57 -8.12 1.86
CA GLY A 152 7.78 -7.95 3.07
C GLY A 152 7.78 -6.54 3.60
N ILE A 153 7.27 -6.41 4.81
CA ILE A 153 7.20 -5.15 5.54
C ILE A 153 7.92 -5.25 6.88
N GLY A 154 8.28 -4.10 7.42
CA GLY A 154 8.83 -3.97 8.78
C GLY A 154 8.26 -2.76 9.48
N VAL A 155 8.55 -2.66 10.77
CA VAL A 155 8.26 -1.49 11.62
C VAL A 155 9.57 -0.91 12.08
N LEU A 156 9.67 0.41 12.06
CA LEU A 156 10.84 1.12 12.57
C LEU A 156 10.65 1.40 14.06
N GLU A 157 11.68 1.14 14.84
CA GLU A 157 11.78 1.51 16.26
C GLU A 157 12.95 2.49 16.43
N TYR A 158 12.69 3.62 17.07
CA TYR A 158 13.73 4.58 17.41
C TYR A 158 14.28 4.31 18.81
N GLU A 159 15.56 4.01 18.89
CA GLU A 159 16.29 3.82 20.16
C GLU A 159 16.91 5.13 20.60
N ALA A 160 16.24 5.83 21.52
CA ALA A 160 16.64 7.17 21.96
C ALA A 160 18.01 7.20 22.67
N SER A 161 18.38 6.14 23.39
CA SER A 161 19.65 6.06 24.10
C SER A 161 20.86 6.03 23.18
N GLU A 162 20.70 5.49 21.97
CA GLU A 162 21.77 5.36 20.98
C GLU A 162 21.58 6.30 19.78
N GLY A 163 20.41 6.95 19.65
CA GLY A 163 20.07 7.81 18.51
C GLY A 163 19.98 7.06 17.18
N ILE A 164 19.57 5.78 17.19
CA ILE A 164 19.55 4.93 16.02
C ILE A 164 18.13 4.42 15.71
N LEU A 165 17.94 4.01 14.46
CA LEU A 165 16.76 3.26 14.05
C LEU A 165 17.08 1.76 14.01
N ARG A 166 16.14 0.99 14.53
CA ARG A 166 16.07 -0.45 14.36
C ARG A 166 14.86 -0.79 13.48
N MET A 167 14.97 -1.82 12.71
CA MET A 167 13.83 -2.40 11.99
C MET A 167 13.44 -3.72 12.66
N VAL A 168 12.14 -3.90 12.84
CA VAL A 168 11.53 -5.14 13.33
C VAL A 168 10.76 -5.76 12.18
N SER A 169 11.12 -6.98 11.80
CA SER A 169 10.43 -7.70 10.72
C SER A 169 10.67 -9.22 10.83
N PRO A 170 9.73 -10.05 10.34
CA PRO A 170 9.97 -11.47 10.13
C PRO A 170 10.93 -11.76 8.95
N ILE A 171 11.12 -10.78 8.03
CA ILE A 171 12.02 -10.93 6.88
C ILE A 171 13.41 -10.43 7.28
N THR A 172 14.42 -11.27 7.18
CA THR A 172 15.79 -10.99 7.64
C THR A 172 16.80 -10.82 6.53
N GLU A 173 16.49 -11.27 5.31
CA GLU A 173 17.42 -11.33 4.20
C GLU A 173 16.86 -10.71 2.91
N GLY A 174 17.75 -10.42 1.96
CA GLY A 174 17.36 -9.94 0.63
C GLY A 174 16.92 -8.47 0.56
N VAL A 175 17.06 -7.71 1.63
CA VAL A 175 16.63 -6.31 1.71
C VAL A 175 17.78 -5.37 1.34
N ARG A 176 17.55 -4.47 0.38
CA ARG A 176 18.52 -3.46 -0.06
C ARG A 176 18.06 -2.03 0.19
N GLY A 177 16.76 -1.81 0.27
CA GLY A 177 16.20 -0.49 0.50
C GLY A 177 14.90 -0.56 1.28
N LEU A 178 14.49 0.57 1.83
CA LEU A 178 13.28 0.72 2.60
C LEU A 178 12.44 1.84 2.03
N ARG A 179 11.18 1.54 1.73
CA ARG A 179 10.20 2.53 1.30
C ARG A 179 9.35 2.95 2.47
N LEU A 180 9.32 4.25 2.75
CA LEU A 180 8.49 4.80 3.82
C LEU A 180 7.01 4.59 3.52
N GLY A 181 6.28 4.07 4.50
CA GLY A 181 4.83 3.94 4.47
C GLY A 181 4.12 5.16 5.03
N SER A 182 2.81 5.04 5.22
CA SER A 182 1.93 6.09 5.72
C SER A 182 1.11 5.68 6.94
N SER A 183 1.54 4.65 7.64
CA SER A 183 0.86 4.15 8.85
C SER A 183 1.88 3.86 9.92
N ARG A 184 1.49 4.12 11.17
CA ARG A 184 2.25 3.71 12.34
C ARG A 184 1.54 2.60 13.07
N ILE A 185 2.30 1.62 13.50
CA ILE A 185 1.84 0.52 14.35
C ILE A 185 2.87 0.25 15.44
N ASP A 186 2.46 -0.45 16.48
CA ASP A 186 3.40 -1.10 17.38
C ASP A 186 3.78 -2.50 16.88
N THR A 187 4.69 -3.16 17.59
CA THR A 187 5.16 -4.51 17.25
C THR A 187 4.12 -5.61 17.48
N GLU A 188 3.01 -5.27 18.15
CA GLU A 188 1.83 -6.15 18.33
C GLU A 188 0.78 -5.93 17.22
N GLY A 189 1.06 -5.03 16.27
CA GLY A 189 0.20 -4.74 15.12
C GLY A 189 -0.87 -3.70 15.39
N ARG A 190 -0.91 -3.07 16.57
CA ARG A 190 -1.92 -2.07 16.90
C ARG A 190 -1.66 -0.76 16.19
N SER A 191 -2.69 -0.16 15.64
CA SER A 191 -2.60 1.09 14.91
C SER A 191 -2.27 2.27 15.84
N LYS A 192 -1.23 3.03 15.50
CA LYS A 192 -0.92 4.34 16.09
C LYS A 192 -1.34 5.50 15.16
N GLY A 193 -2.11 5.19 14.15
CA GLY A 193 -2.69 6.16 13.22
C GLY A 193 -1.91 6.34 11.92
N PRO A 194 -2.51 7.10 10.97
CA PRO A 194 -1.88 7.44 9.72
C PRO A 194 -0.86 8.57 9.89
N VAL A 195 0.10 8.62 8.98
CA VAL A 195 1.06 9.73 8.85
C VAL A 195 1.27 10.06 7.38
N THR A 196 1.39 11.33 7.06
CA THR A 196 1.69 11.78 5.71
C THR A 196 3.18 12.06 5.53
N LEU A 197 3.68 12.02 4.30
CA LEU A 197 5.06 12.43 4.01
C LEU A 197 5.31 13.89 4.42
N ARG A 198 4.32 14.76 4.25
CA ARG A 198 4.39 16.15 4.71
C ARG A 198 4.61 16.25 6.23
N GLN A 199 3.89 15.44 7.02
CA GLN A 199 4.09 15.39 8.47
C GLN A 199 5.47 14.82 8.86
N LEU A 200 5.98 13.84 8.10
CA LEU A 200 7.30 13.26 8.36
C LEU A 200 8.41 14.26 8.06
N PHE A 201 8.38 14.92 6.90
CA PHE A 201 9.47 15.77 6.43
C PHE A 201 9.34 17.24 6.84
N GLY A 202 8.18 17.67 7.37
CA GLY A 202 7.98 19.05 7.83
C GLY A 202 8.04 20.08 6.70
N THR A 203 7.75 19.67 5.45
CA THR A 203 7.63 20.60 4.32
C THR A 203 6.31 21.35 4.43
N GLU A 204 6.39 22.68 4.55
CA GLU A 204 5.25 23.59 4.48
C GLU A 204 4.58 23.60 3.10
#